data_4473e80d44e185910de618db87d9eb0e
#
_entry.id   4473e80d44e185910de618db87d9eb0e
#
_cell.length_a   1.000
_cell.length_b   1.000
_cell.length_c   1.000
_cell.angle_alpha   90.00
_cell.angle_beta   90.00
_cell.angle_gamma   90.00
#
_symmetry.space_group_name_H-M   'P 1'
#
loop_
_entity.id
_entity.type
_entity.pdbx_description
1 polymer ?
#
loop_
_entity_poly.entity_id
_entity_poly.type
_entity_poly.pdbx_seq_one_letter_code
_entity_poly.pdbx_strand_id
1 'polypeptide(L)'
;MIDVDHASIRFPTRTGHVDAVRDASFAVRDGEVFGLVGESGSGKSTLLRALTGLVPLASGSLSIDGRPVGGTPDRAFRRHVQMVFQDPYASLHPRFTVDQTLREPLSIHAIGDADARIARALSEVGLGPAFRFRYPHQLSGGQRQRVAIARALIVEPRVLLLDEPTSALDVSVQAEILNLLRRLHRERQLTMILVSHNLAVIGFLCQRVAVMQHGEIVEQLRVEDVRAGQVARDYTRTLLNATEGYRRLDTVVATPAN
;
A
#
# COMPACT_ATOMS: atom_id res chain seq x y z
N MET A 1 -5.91 -5.13 -13.80
CA MET A 1 -6.98 -5.59 -12.90
C MET A 1 -6.42 -6.62 -11.93
N ILE A 2 -6.82 -6.59 -10.68
CA ILE A 2 -6.39 -7.57 -9.68
C ILE A 2 -7.63 -8.37 -9.29
N ASP A 3 -7.52 -9.70 -9.34
CA ASP A 3 -8.59 -10.61 -8.95
C ASP A 3 -8.10 -11.49 -7.79
N VAL A 4 -8.88 -11.54 -6.74
CA VAL A 4 -8.73 -12.39 -5.57
C VAL A 4 -9.99 -13.26 -5.50
N ASP A 5 -9.82 -14.56 -5.66
CA ASP A 5 -10.93 -15.51 -5.79
C ASP A 5 -10.77 -16.65 -4.78
N HIS A 6 -11.65 -16.67 -3.78
CA HIS A 6 -11.68 -17.67 -2.70
C HIS A 6 -10.30 -17.91 -2.03
N ALA A 7 -9.49 -16.84 -1.91
CA ALA A 7 -8.12 -16.94 -1.43
C ALA A 7 -8.07 -17.27 0.05
N SER A 8 -7.34 -18.33 0.40
CA SER A 8 -7.07 -18.70 1.80
C SER A 8 -5.55 -18.83 2.01
N ILE A 9 -5.09 -18.35 3.16
CA ILE A 9 -3.67 -18.36 3.53
C ILE A 9 -3.52 -18.94 4.92
N ARG A 10 -2.66 -19.95 5.03
CA ARG A 10 -2.45 -20.72 6.25
C ARG A 10 -0.97 -20.79 6.61
N PHE A 11 -0.67 -20.56 7.87
CA PHE A 11 0.68 -20.71 8.40
C PHE A 11 0.77 -21.87 9.37
N PRO A 12 1.80 -22.74 9.24
CA PRO A 12 2.04 -23.80 10.22
C PRO A 12 2.50 -23.19 11.55
N THR A 13 2.04 -23.80 12.65
CA THR A 13 2.48 -23.47 14.00
C THR A 13 2.97 -24.75 14.70
N ARG A 14 3.55 -24.63 15.88
CA ARG A 14 4.03 -25.79 16.65
C ARG A 14 2.90 -26.77 17.02
N THR A 15 1.68 -26.26 17.18
CA THR A 15 0.51 -27.03 17.66
C THR A 15 -0.58 -27.22 16.60
N GLY A 16 -0.30 -26.87 15.32
CA GLY A 16 -1.29 -26.96 14.25
C GLY A 16 -1.07 -25.90 13.17
N HIS A 17 -2.08 -25.11 12.87
CA HIS A 17 -2.00 -24.03 11.89
C HIS A 17 -2.85 -22.84 12.30
N VAL A 18 -2.54 -21.68 11.72
CA VAL A 18 -3.34 -20.44 11.83
C VAL A 18 -3.80 -20.06 10.43
N ASP A 19 -5.11 -19.94 10.24
CA ASP A 19 -5.71 -19.41 9.03
C ASP A 19 -5.69 -17.87 9.11
N ALA A 20 -4.71 -17.28 8.44
CA ALA A 20 -4.53 -15.82 8.43
C ALA A 20 -5.50 -15.13 7.46
N VAL A 21 -5.90 -15.82 6.39
CA VAL A 21 -6.93 -15.39 5.43
C VAL A 21 -7.82 -16.58 5.14
N ARG A 22 -9.13 -16.34 5.10
CA ARG A 22 -10.16 -17.35 4.91
C ARG A 22 -11.11 -16.89 3.81
N ASP A 23 -11.12 -17.60 2.70
CA ASP A 23 -12.10 -17.44 1.63
C ASP A 23 -12.30 -15.99 1.14
N ALA A 24 -11.21 -15.22 1.05
CA ALA A 24 -11.28 -13.83 0.65
C ALA A 24 -11.52 -13.71 -0.86
N SER A 25 -12.54 -12.90 -1.24
CA SER A 25 -12.84 -12.64 -2.65
C SER A 25 -13.15 -11.16 -2.89
N PHE A 26 -12.43 -10.54 -3.83
CA PHE A 26 -12.69 -9.21 -4.34
C PHE A 26 -11.94 -8.97 -5.65
N ALA A 27 -12.36 -7.94 -6.40
CA ALA A 27 -11.67 -7.51 -7.60
C ALA A 27 -11.35 -6.01 -7.55
N VAL A 28 -10.18 -5.63 -8.08
CA VAL A 28 -9.74 -4.24 -8.22
C VAL A 28 -9.63 -3.92 -9.72
N ARG A 29 -10.24 -2.83 -10.16
CA ARG A 29 -10.21 -2.39 -11.55
C ARG A 29 -8.87 -1.76 -11.91
N ASP A 30 -8.56 -1.72 -13.20
CA ASP A 30 -7.37 -0.98 -13.67
C ASP A 30 -7.50 0.51 -13.30
N GLY A 31 -6.44 1.10 -12.77
CA GLY A 31 -6.42 2.48 -12.32
C GLY A 31 -7.27 2.78 -11.07
N GLU A 32 -7.82 1.77 -10.38
CA GLU A 32 -8.59 1.96 -9.14
C GLU A 32 -7.65 2.05 -7.92
N VAL A 33 -8.01 2.89 -6.94
CA VAL A 33 -7.47 2.81 -5.59
C VAL A 33 -8.47 2.08 -4.70
N PHE A 34 -8.14 0.86 -4.31
CA PHE A 34 -8.97 -0.01 -3.49
C PHE A 34 -8.46 -0.04 -2.05
N GLY A 35 -9.35 0.13 -1.08
CA GLY A 35 -9.04 0.06 0.34
C GLY A 35 -9.20 -1.34 0.91
N LEU A 36 -8.33 -1.71 1.84
CA LEU A 36 -8.51 -2.91 2.67
C LEU A 36 -8.35 -2.49 4.14
N VAL A 37 -9.45 -2.54 4.90
CA VAL A 37 -9.50 -2.02 6.27
C VAL A 37 -9.90 -3.11 7.26
N GLY A 38 -9.47 -2.98 8.50
CA GLY A 38 -9.80 -3.88 9.62
C GLY A 38 -8.77 -3.76 10.74
N GLU A 39 -9.04 -4.38 11.88
CA GLU A 39 -8.15 -4.38 13.04
C GLU A 39 -6.78 -5.03 12.75
N SER A 40 -5.81 -4.76 13.62
CA SER A 40 -4.51 -5.43 13.57
C SER A 40 -4.70 -6.95 13.68
N GLY A 41 -3.96 -7.72 12.86
CA GLY A 41 -4.08 -9.17 12.82
C GLY A 41 -5.26 -9.71 12.01
N SER A 42 -6.09 -8.88 11.34
CA SER A 42 -7.20 -9.37 10.51
C SER A 42 -6.79 -10.02 9.18
N GLY A 43 -5.49 -10.04 8.84
CA GLY A 43 -4.97 -10.73 7.64
C GLY A 43 -4.62 -9.83 6.46
N LYS A 44 -4.84 -8.51 6.53
CA LYS A 44 -4.63 -7.53 5.44
C LYS A 44 -3.23 -7.57 4.83
N SER A 45 -2.20 -7.40 5.66
CA SER A 45 -0.79 -7.42 5.23
C SER A 45 -0.38 -8.78 4.68
N THR A 46 -0.97 -9.85 5.21
CA THR A 46 -0.76 -11.22 4.70
C THR A 46 -1.30 -11.36 3.28
N LEU A 47 -2.49 -10.83 3.02
CA LEU A 47 -3.10 -10.84 1.69
C LEU A 47 -2.28 -9.98 0.70
N LEU A 48 -1.79 -8.79 1.11
CA LEU A 48 -0.89 -8.00 0.26
C LEU A 48 0.39 -8.76 -0.09
N ARG A 49 1.00 -9.43 0.88
CA ARG A 49 2.19 -10.25 0.65
C ARG A 49 1.92 -11.43 -0.29
N ALA A 50 0.72 -12.01 -0.24
CA ALA A 50 0.33 -13.05 -1.19
C ALA A 50 0.20 -12.49 -2.62
N LEU A 51 -0.35 -11.27 -2.78
CA LEU A 51 -0.41 -10.58 -4.07
C LEU A 51 0.97 -10.24 -4.65
N THR A 52 2.04 -10.17 -3.84
CA THR A 52 3.41 -10.04 -4.33
C THR A 52 4.09 -11.40 -4.59
N GLY A 53 3.42 -12.50 -4.27
CA GLY A 53 4.00 -13.84 -4.34
C GLY A 53 4.99 -14.16 -3.21
N LEU A 54 5.06 -13.33 -2.16
CA LEU A 54 5.90 -13.57 -0.96
C LEU A 54 5.31 -14.63 -0.03
N VAL A 55 4.00 -14.82 -0.08
CA VAL A 55 3.28 -15.80 0.75
C VAL A 55 2.44 -16.67 -0.19
N PRO A 56 2.55 -18.01 -0.11
CA PRO A 56 1.75 -18.91 -0.93
C PRO A 56 0.30 -18.98 -0.41
N LEU A 57 -0.63 -19.29 -1.31
CA LEU A 57 -2.01 -19.63 -0.97
C LEU A 57 -2.08 -21.07 -0.45
N ALA A 58 -3.01 -21.32 0.47
CA ALA A 58 -3.47 -22.65 0.85
C ALA A 58 -4.57 -23.15 -0.10
N SER A 59 -5.46 -22.25 -0.58
CA SER A 59 -6.49 -22.54 -1.59
C SER A 59 -6.94 -21.24 -2.26
N GLY A 60 -7.72 -21.36 -3.33
CA GLY A 60 -8.19 -20.24 -4.15
C GLY A 60 -7.19 -19.79 -5.18
N SER A 61 -7.40 -18.60 -5.75
CA SER A 61 -6.53 -18.05 -6.77
C SER A 61 -6.34 -16.54 -6.63
N LEU A 62 -5.17 -16.06 -7.10
CA LEU A 62 -4.84 -14.66 -7.27
C LEU A 62 -4.39 -14.41 -8.69
N SER A 63 -4.85 -13.34 -9.31
CA SER A 63 -4.32 -12.91 -10.59
C SER A 63 -4.14 -11.40 -10.67
N ILE A 64 -3.15 -10.96 -11.46
CA ILE A 64 -2.89 -9.55 -11.78
C ILE A 64 -2.73 -9.41 -13.28
N ASP A 65 -3.57 -8.58 -13.90
CA ASP A 65 -3.68 -8.41 -15.36
C ASP A 65 -3.83 -9.76 -16.10
N GLY A 66 -4.67 -10.65 -15.54
CA GLY A 66 -4.93 -11.99 -16.08
C GLY A 66 -3.77 -12.98 -15.89
N ARG A 67 -2.66 -12.60 -15.25
CA ARG A 67 -1.54 -13.49 -14.93
C ARG A 67 -1.72 -14.06 -13.52
N PRO A 68 -1.74 -15.37 -13.35
CA PRO A 68 -1.84 -15.96 -12.03
C PRO A 68 -0.63 -15.60 -11.17
N VAL A 69 -0.90 -15.26 -9.91
CA VAL A 69 0.11 -15.06 -8.88
C VAL A 69 0.32 -16.38 -8.15
N GLY A 70 1.39 -17.10 -8.50
CA GLY A 70 1.72 -18.37 -7.88
C GLY A 70 3.16 -18.79 -8.19
N GLY A 71 3.72 -19.67 -7.38
CA GLY A 71 5.12 -20.08 -7.52
C GLY A 71 6.09 -18.93 -7.20
N THR A 72 7.26 -18.95 -7.86
CA THR A 72 8.27 -17.89 -7.71
C THR A 72 8.01 -16.81 -8.76
N PRO A 73 7.63 -15.57 -8.36
CA PRO A 73 7.41 -14.49 -9.30
C PRO A 73 8.64 -14.19 -10.14
N ASP A 74 8.47 -14.04 -11.44
CA ASP A 74 9.55 -13.68 -12.35
C ASP A 74 9.95 -12.20 -12.20
N ARG A 75 11.00 -11.82 -12.90
CA ARG A 75 11.53 -10.44 -12.88
C ARG A 75 10.54 -9.43 -13.45
N ALA A 76 9.77 -9.81 -14.48
CA ALA A 76 8.79 -8.95 -15.11
C ALA A 76 7.62 -8.68 -14.15
N PHE A 77 7.12 -9.71 -13.47
CA PHE A 77 6.09 -9.56 -12.44
C PHE A 77 6.55 -8.66 -11.30
N ARG A 78 7.78 -8.88 -10.78
CA ARG A 78 8.33 -8.04 -9.70
C ARG A 78 8.53 -6.59 -10.09
N ARG A 79 8.78 -6.29 -11.37
CA ARG A 79 8.79 -4.93 -11.88
C ARG A 79 7.38 -4.35 -11.95
N HIS A 80 6.41 -5.15 -12.35
CA HIS A 80 5.01 -4.75 -12.58
C HIS A 80 4.27 -4.46 -11.27
N VAL A 81 4.55 -5.23 -10.20
CA VAL A 81 3.92 -5.14 -8.88
C VAL A 81 4.96 -4.75 -7.85
N GLN A 82 4.76 -3.61 -7.23
CA GLN A 82 5.64 -3.11 -6.16
C GLN A 82 4.87 -2.92 -4.87
N MET A 83 5.56 -3.02 -3.75
CA MET A 83 4.98 -2.88 -2.42
C MET A 83 5.76 -1.87 -1.58
N VAL A 84 5.02 -1.00 -0.89
CA VAL A 84 5.53 -0.14 0.18
C VAL A 84 5.10 -0.77 1.51
N PHE A 85 6.07 -1.11 2.33
CA PHE A 85 5.86 -1.77 3.62
C PHE A 85 5.54 -0.76 4.72
N GLN A 86 4.90 -1.24 5.79
CA GLN A 86 4.46 -0.46 6.93
C GLN A 86 5.58 0.29 7.66
N ASP A 87 6.73 -0.36 7.85
CA ASP A 87 7.87 0.22 8.56
C ASP A 87 8.92 0.74 7.56
N PRO A 88 9.04 2.06 7.41
CA PRO A 88 10.06 2.64 6.55
C PRO A 88 11.49 2.46 7.09
N TYR A 89 11.66 2.23 8.41
CA TYR A 89 12.97 1.94 8.99
C TYR A 89 13.46 0.55 8.59
N ALA A 90 12.62 -0.46 8.72
CA ALA A 90 12.95 -1.82 8.31
C ALA A 90 13.06 -1.97 6.79
N SER A 91 12.43 -1.05 6.04
CA SER A 91 12.42 -1.09 4.57
C SER A 91 13.70 -0.55 3.94
N LEU A 92 14.48 0.28 4.63
CA LEU A 92 15.70 0.91 4.11
C LEU A 92 16.92 0.29 4.77
N HIS A 93 17.89 -0.16 3.97
CA HIS A 93 19.15 -0.70 4.50
C HIS A 93 19.95 0.41 5.21
N PRO A 94 20.28 0.28 6.52
CA PRO A 94 20.80 1.38 7.33
C PRO A 94 22.17 1.91 6.88
N ARG A 95 22.91 1.11 6.11
CA ARG A 95 24.24 1.46 5.60
C ARG A 95 24.23 1.92 4.15
N PHE A 96 23.06 1.97 3.50
CA PHE A 96 22.94 2.46 2.13
C PHE A 96 22.50 3.92 2.14
N THR A 97 23.11 4.73 1.28
CA THR A 97 22.60 6.05 0.98
C THR A 97 21.27 5.96 0.22
N VAL A 98 20.55 7.06 0.13
CA VAL A 98 19.34 7.14 -0.70
C VAL A 98 19.66 6.79 -2.17
N ASP A 99 20.83 7.26 -2.70
CA ASP A 99 21.29 6.88 -4.04
C ASP A 99 21.39 5.36 -4.21
N GLN A 100 22.10 4.70 -3.30
CA GLN A 100 22.27 3.23 -3.35
C GLN A 100 20.93 2.51 -3.24
N THR A 101 20.03 2.97 -2.35
CA THR A 101 18.69 2.42 -2.17
C THR A 101 17.84 2.51 -3.44
N LEU A 102 17.92 3.62 -4.17
CA LEU A 102 17.15 3.83 -5.41
C LEU A 102 17.83 3.19 -6.63
N ARG A 103 19.15 3.02 -6.62
CA ARG A 103 19.92 2.38 -7.67
C ARG A 103 19.74 0.85 -7.68
N GLU A 104 19.55 0.25 -6.52
CA GLU A 104 19.41 -1.21 -6.36
C GLU A 104 18.30 -1.80 -7.27
N PRO A 105 17.03 -1.34 -7.23
CA PRO A 105 15.98 -1.88 -8.10
C PRO A 105 16.27 -1.64 -9.58
N LEU A 106 16.90 -0.53 -9.96
CA LEU A 106 17.30 -0.27 -11.35
C LEU A 106 18.32 -1.30 -11.82
N SER A 107 19.31 -1.63 -10.98
CA SER A 107 20.32 -2.66 -11.26
C SER A 107 19.71 -4.06 -11.38
N ILE A 108 18.83 -4.44 -10.44
CA ILE A 108 18.10 -5.71 -10.45
C ILE A 108 17.31 -5.89 -11.75
N HIS A 109 16.66 -4.81 -12.22
CA HIS A 109 15.84 -4.84 -13.42
C HIS A 109 16.59 -4.50 -14.71
N ALA A 110 17.92 -4.24 -14.66
CA ALA A 110 18.77 -3.77 -15.75
C ALA A 110 18.18 -2.56 -16.49
N ILE A 111 17.72 -1.56 -15.70
CA ILE A 111 17.19 -0.31 -16.20
C ILE A 111 18.33 0.70 -16.24
N GLY A 112 18.62 1.25 -17.43
CA GLY A 112 19.65 2.27 -17.63
C GLY A 112 19.28 3.66 -17.08
N ASP A 113 20.16 4.63 -17.31
CA ASP A 113 19.98 6.06 -16.94
C ASP A 113 19.70 6.28 -15.45
N ALA A 114 20.39 5.51 -14.60
CA ALA A 114 20.13 5.49 -13.15
C ALA A 114 20.19 6.90 -12.53
N ASP A 115 21.17 7.75 -12.91
CA ASP A 115 21.30 9.08 -12.34
C ASP A 115 20.12 9.99 -12.64
N ALA A 116 19.65 10.00 -13.89
CA ALA A 116 18.50 10.79 -14.31
C ALA A 116 17.20 10.27 -13.64
N ARG A 117 17.03 8.94 -13.54
CA ARG A 117 15.88 8.30 -12.89
C ARG A 117 15.84 8.57 -11.40
N ILE A 118 16.98 8.51 -10.71
CA ILE A 118 17.07 8.81 -9.28
C ILE A 118 16.73 10.30 -9.04
N ALA A 119 17.27 11.22 -9.83
CA ALA A 119 16.96 12.64 -9.71
C ALA A 119 15.45 12.90 -9.90
N ARG A 120 14.83 12.28 -10.91
CA ARG A 120 13.39 12.36 -11.16
C ARG A 120 12.59 11.78 -10.02
N ALA A 121 12.91 10.57 -9.56
CA ALA A 121 12.19 9.89 -8.48
C ALA A 121 12.22 10.71 -7.17
N LEU A 122 13.37 11.32 -6.83
CA LEU A 122 13.47 12.21 -5.67
C LEU A 122 12.60 13.45 -5.84
N SER A 123 12.63 14.10 -7.00
CA SER A 123 11.78 15.26 -7.30
C SER A 123 10.29 14.91 -7.19
N GLU A 124 9.87 13.78 -7.73
CA GLU A 124 8.47 13.31 -7.70
C GLU A 124 7.93 13.09 -6.28
N VAL A 125 8.80 12.66 -5.36
CA VAL A 125 8.37 12.51 -3.95
C VAL A 125 8.63 13.78 -3.12
N GLY A 126 9.01 14.90 -3.76
CA GLY A 126 9.25 16.18 -3.10
C GLY A 126 10.52 16.22 -2.25
N LEU A 127 11.53 15.44 -2.63
CA LEU A 127 12.86 15.48 -2.03
C LEU A 127 13.84 16.16 -3.00
N GLY A 128 14.62 17.12 -2.47
CA GLY A 128 15.64 17.81 -3.26
C GLY A 128 16.87 16.94 -3.52
N PRO A 129 17.76 17.36 -4.45
CA PRO A 129 18.95 16.60 -4.82
C PRO A 129 19.92 16.35 -3.65
N ALA A 130 19.94 17.24 -2.64
CA ALA A 130 20.77 17.10 -1.45
C ALA A 130 20.43 15.85 -0.61
N PHE A 131 19.24 15.26 -0.79
CA PHE A 131 18.86 14.02 -0.09
C PHE A 131 19.54 12.78 -0.66
N ARG A 132 20.05 12.84 -1.90
CA ARG A 132 20.59 11.70 -2.64
C ARG A 132 21.67 10.94 -1.86
N PHE A 133 22.56 11.67 -1.16
CA PHE A 133 23.71 11.08 -0.47
C PHE A 133 23.51 10.93 1.04
N ARG A 134 22.30 11.19 1.54
CA ARG A 134 21.97 10.97 2.95
C ARG A 134 21.76 9.49 3.25
N TYR A 135 22.06 9.12 4.49
CA TYR A 135 21.75 7.81 5.04
C TYR A 135 20.37 7.83 5.72
N PRO A 136 19.70 6.67 5.91
CA PRO A 136 18.39 6.60 6.56
C PRO A 136 18.32 7.29 7.91
N HIS A 137 19.37 7.18 8.75
CA HIS A 137 19.41 7.83 10.06
C HIS A 137 19.44 9.38 10.01
N GLN A 138 19.74 9.96 8.84
CA GLN A 138 19.75 11.40 8.60
C GLN A 138 18.42 11.93 8.05
N LEU A 139 17.41 11.08 7.97
CA LEU A 139 16.09 11.38 7.43
C LEU A 139 15.03 11.35 8.53
N SER A 140 14.04 12.25 8.46
CA SER A 140 12.82 12.14 9.26
C SER A 140 11.97 10.93 8.84
N GLY A 141 10.97 10.53 9.65
CA GLY A 141 10.04 9.44 9.33
C GLY A 141 9.35 9.65 7.98
N GLY A 142 8.81 10.84 7.73
CA GLY A 142 8.16 11.19 6.46
C GLY A 142 9.13 11.22 5.27
N GLN A 143 10.37 11.66 5.47
CA GLN A 143 11.39 11.61 4.42
C GLN A 143 11.79 10.17 4.08
N ARG A 144 11.91 9.28 5.07
CA ARG A 144 12.13 7.85 4.83
C ARG A 144 10.97 7.21 4.06
N GLN A 145 9.74 7.56 4.43
CA GLN A 145 8.55 7.08 3.73
C GLN A 145 8.53 7.54 2.27
N ARG A 146 8.90 8.79 1.99
CA ARG A 146 9.05 9.31 0.62
C ARG A 146 10.11 8.54 -0.17
N VAL A 147 11.25 8.19 0.46
CA VAL A 147 12.29 7.35 -0.17
C VAL A 147 11.78 5.94 -0.43
N ALA A 148 11.03 5.33 0.48
CA ALA A 148 10.42 4.01 0.28
C ALA A 148 9.42 4.01 -0.89
N ILE A 149 8.60 5.07 -1.00
CA ILE A 149 7.68 5.27 -2.13
C ILE A 149 8.49 5.47 -3.44
N ALA A 150 9.53 6.32 -3.44
CA ALA A 150 10.38 6.53 -4.61
C ALA A 150 11.03 5.22 -5.08
N ARG A 151 11.52 4.38 -4.15
CA ARG A 151 12.12 3.08 -4.46
C ARG A 151 11.13 2.14 -5.16
N ALA A 152 9.88 2.11 -4.69
CA ALA A 152 8.84 1.31 -5.32
C ALA A 152 8.49 1.83 -6.73
N LEU A 153 8.47 3.14 -6.92
CA LEU A 153 8.05 3.77 -8.17
C LEU A 153 9.13 3.89 -9.24
N ILE A 154 10.43 3.78 -8.88
CA ILE A 154 11.54 4.03 -9.80
C ILE A 154 11.62 3.01 -10.95
N VAL A 155 11.06 1.81 -10.76
CA VAL A 155 10.95 0.76 -11.78
C VAL A 155 9.71 0.89 -12.66
N GLU A 156 8.91 1.95 -12.45
CA GLU A 156 7.69 2.25 -13.20
C GLU A 156 6.67 1.10 -13.15
N PRO A 157 6.19 0.70 -11.95
CA PRO A 157 5.19 -0.34 -11.80
C PRO A 157 3.82 0.11 -12.32
N ARG A 158 2.93 -0.85 -12.62
CA ARG A 158 1.49 -0.59 -12.82
C ARG A 158 0.67 -0.77 -11.55
N VAL A 159 1.11 -1.66 -10.68
CA VAL A 159 0.42 -1.99 -9.42
C VAL A 159 1.29 -1.57 -8.23
N LEU A 160 0.71 -0.80 -7.33
CA LEU A 160 1.35 -0.37 -6.08
C LEU A 160 0.53 -0.84 -4.87
N LEU A 161 1.11 -1.72 -4.09
CA LEU A 161 0.52 -2.23 -2.85
C LEU A 161 1.09 -1.43 -1.68
N LEU A 162 0.20 -0.88 -0.84
CA LEU A 162 0.54 0.03 0.24
C LEU A 162 0.10 -0.57 1.57
N ASP A 163 1.04 -1.09 2.34
CA ASP A 163 0.78 -1.68 3.66
C ASP A 163 0.96 -0.63 4.74
N GLU A 164 -0.14 -0.05 5.21
CA GLU A 164 -0.19 0.99 6.26
C GLU A 164 0.85 2.12 6.08
N PRO A 165 0.92 2.78 4.91
CA PRO A 165 2.05 3.65 4.55
C PRO A 165 2.17 4.93 5.40
N THR A 166 1.25 5.17 6.32
CA THR A 166 1.21 6.38 7.14
C THR A 166 1.02 6.11 8.63
N SER A 167 0.94 4.85 9.07
CA SER A 167 0.61 4.48 10.47
C SER A 167 1.65 4.93 11.50
N ALA A 168 2.92 5.06 11.10
CA ALA A 168 4.03 5.47 11.97
C ALA A 168 4.35 6.98 11.91
N LEU A 169 3.47 7.78 11.26
CA LEU A 169 3.71 9.21 11.01
C LEU A 169 2.73 10.07 11.81
N ASP A 170 3.17 11.27 12.16
CA ASP A 170 2.28 12.29 12.72
C ASP A 170 1.23 12.76 11.71
N VAL A 171 0.13 13.36 12.19
CA VAL A 171 -1.04 13.71 11.37
C VAL A 171 -0.70 14.62 10.20
N SER A 172 0.21 15.60 10.39
CA SER A 172 0.58 16.54 9.32
C SER A 172 1.36 15.86 8.21
N VAL A 173 2.35 15.04 8.57
CA VAL A 173 3.15 14.26 7.61
C VAL A 173 2.32 13.18 6.93
N GLN A 174 1.37 12.56 7.67
CA GLN A 174 0.39 11.63 7.08
C GLN A 174 -0.39 12.28 5.94
N ALA A 175 -0.94 13.49 6.15
CA ALA A 175 -1.68 14.23 5.12
C ALA A 175 -0.80 14.52 3.90
N GLU A 176 0.47 14.89 4.09
CA GLU A 176 1.42 15.10 3.00
C GLU A 176 1.66 13.84 2.17
N ILE A 177 1.87 12.68 2.83
CA ILE A 177 2.08 11.39 2.14
C ILE A 177 0.81 10.96 1.37
N LEU A 178 -0.38 11.14 1.94
CA LEU A 178 -1.64 10.84 1.27
C LEU A 178 -1.86 11.72 0.03
N ASN A 179 -1.57 13.03 0.13
CA ASN A 179 -1.60 13.94 -1.01
C ASN A 179 -0.58 13.55 -2.09
N LEU A 180 0.63 13.15 -1.70
CA LEU A 180 1.64 12.63 -2.61
C LEU A 180 1.13 11.40 -3.36
N LEU A 181 0.58 10.41 -2.66
CA LEU A 181 0.04 9.18 -3.26
C LEU A 181 -1.12 9.49 -4.22
N ARG A 182 -2.03 10.41 -3.85
CA ARG A 182 -3.13 10.85 -4.72
C ARG A 182 -2.63 11.51 -6.00
N ARG A 183 -1.61 12.35 -5.92
CA ARG A 183 -0.99 12.98 -7.09
C ARG A 183 -0.32 11.93 -7.98
N LEU A 184 0.50 11.04 -7.43
CA LEU A 184 1.18 9.97 -8.17
C LEU A 184 0.20 9.00 -8.84
N HIS A 185 -0.91 8.67 -8.17
CA HIS A 185 -1.99 7.87 -8.74
C HIS A 185 -2.54 8.52 -10.01
N ARG A 186 -2.88 9.83 -9.97
CA ARG A 186 -3.43 10.54 -11.12
C ARG A 186 -2.42 10.67 -12.27
N GLU A 187 -1.17 11.03 -11.96
CA GLU A 187 -0.12 11.26 -12.96
C GLU A 187 0.30 9.97 -13.67
N ARG A 188 0.32 8.84 -12.96
CA ARG A 188 0.84 7.57 -13.46
C ARG A 188 -0.25 6.52 -13.74
N GLN A 189 -1.51 6.82 -13.46
CA GLN A 189 -2.65 5.89 -13.63
C GLN A 189 -2.40 4.54 -12.93
N LEU A 190 -1.88 4.58 -11.70
CA LEU A 190 -1.53 3.38 -10.94
C LEU A 190 -2.78 2.66 -10.44
N THR A 191 -2.80 1.34 -10.53
CA THR A 191 -3.73 0.54 -9.72
C THR A 191 -3.14 0.36 -8.34
N MET A 192 -3.90 0.70 -7.28
CA MET A 192 -3.40 0.67 -5.91
C MET A 192 -4.30 -0.16 -5.00
N ILE A 193 -3.70 -0.93 -4.08
CA ILE A 193 -4.39 -1.44 -2.88
C ILE A 193 -3.77 -0.76 -1.66
N LEU A 194 -4.60 -0.09 -0.88
CA LEU A 194 -4.20 0.58 0.35
C LEU A 194 -4.74 -0.15 1.58
N VAL A 195 -3.84 -0.69 2.39
CA VAL A 195 -4.17 -1.23 3.71
C VAL A 195 -4.11 -0.13 4.74
N SER A 196 -5.12 -0.02 5.57
CA SER A 196 -5.14 0.86 6.74
C SER A 196 -6.07 0.29 7.81
N HIS A 197 -5.82 0.64 9.07
CA HIS A 197 -6.79 0.47 10.15
C HIS A 197 -7.66 1.73 10.36
N ASN A 198 -7.41 2.79 9.60
CA ASN A 198 -8.08 4.09 9.72
C ASN A 198 -8.97 4.33 8.48
N LEU A 199 -10.30 4.36 8.69
CA LEU A 199 -11.28 4.61 7.63
C LEU A 199 -11.19 6.03 7.04
N ALA A 200 -10.67 7.01 7.78
CA ALA A 200 -10.47 8.36 7.24
C ALA A 200 -9.40 8.36 6.13
N VAL A 201 -8.33 7.57 6.30
CA VAL A 201 -7.29 7.38 5.29
C VAL A 201 -7.85 6.72 4.03
N ILE A 202 -8.68 5.69 4.21
CA ILE A 202 -9.39 5.00 3.12
C ILE A 202 -10.34 5.99 2.43
N GLY A 203 -11.12 6.72 3.21
CA GLY A 203 -12.04 7.73 2.71
C GLY A 203 -11.38 8.81 1.86
N PHE A 204 -10.14 9.16 2.16
CA PHE A 204 -9.41 10.21 1.45
C PHE A 204 -8.91 9.78 0.06
N LEU A 205 -8.47 8.51 -0.09
CA LEU A 205 -7.74 8.07 -1.27
C LEU A 205 -8.50 7.05 -2.13
N CYS A 206 -9.32 6.19 -1.50
CA CYS A 206 -9.92 5.04 -2.17
C CYS A 206 -11.30 5.36 -2.77
N GLN A 207 -11.70 4.56 -3.76
CA GLN A 207 -13.05 4.58 -4.34
C GLN A 207 -13.95 3.50 -3.72
N ARG A 208 -13.38 2.34 -3.45
CA ARG A 208 -14.06 1.20 -2.82
C ARG A 208 -13.19 0.64 -1.70
N VAL A 209 -13.83 -0.07 -0.78
CA VAL A 209 -13.17 -0.67 0.37
C VAL A 209 -13.74 -2.06 0.66
N ALA A 210 -12.87 -2.99 1.01
CA ALA A 210 -13.25 -4.24 1.67
C ALA A 210 -12.88 -4.15 3.16
N VAL A 211 -13.81 -4.55 4.01
CA VAL A 211 -13.64 -4.64 5.46
C VAL A 211 -13.27 -6.07 5.81
N MET A 212 -12.13 -6.25 6.49
CA MET A 212 -11.60 -7.55 6.85
C MET A 212 -11.62 -7.77 8.35
N GLN A 213 -12.22 -8.89 8.79
CA GLN A 213 -12.31 -9.30 10.19
C GLN A 213 -11.95 -10.79 10.32
N HIS A 214 -11.04 -11.14 11.23
CA HIS A 214 -10.66 -12.54 11.50
C HIS A 214 -10.30 -13.39 10.26
N GLY A 215 -9.66 -12.77 9.28
CA GLY A 215 -9.25 -13.42 8.04
C GLY A 215 -10.28 -13.40 6.92
N GLU A 216 -11.49 -12.91 7.14
CA GLU A 216 -12.60 -12.91 6.19
C GLU A 216 -12.94 -11.49 5.70
N ILE A 217 -13.39 -11.38 4.46
CA ILE A 217 -14.00 -10.15 3.95
C ILE A 217 -15.47 -10.14 4.40
N VAL A 218 -15.79 -9.28 5.38
CA VAL A 218 -17.14 -9.22 5.97
C VAL A 218 -18.05 -8.26 5.24
N GLU A 219 -17.49 -7.25 4.54
CA GLU A 219 -18.27 -6.26 3.82
C GLU A 219 -17.42 -5.61 2.70
N GLN A 220 -18.05 -5.28 1.57
CA GLN A 220 -17.42 -4.48 0.52
C GLN A 220 -18.35 -3.30 0.21
N LEU A 221 -17.79 -2.08 0.18
CA LEU A 221 -18.54 -0.83 0.11
C LEU A 221 -17.90 0.15 -0.87
N ARG A 222 -18.70 1.06 -1.40
CA ARG A 222 -18.18 2.30 -1.97
C ARG A 222 -17.79 3.24 -0.83
N VAL A 223 -16.74 4.00 -1.01
CA VAL A 223 -16.31 4.97 0.02
C VAL A 223 -17.38 6.03 0.27
N GLU A 224 -18.19 6.36 -0.73
CA GLU A 224 -19.34 7.25 -0.59
C GLU A 224 -20.38 6.74 0.43
N ASP A 225 -20.66 5.41 0.41
CA ASP A 225 -21.59 4.79 1.36
C ASP A 225 -21.02 4.80 2.79
N VAL A 226 -19.71 4.57 2.92
CA VAL A 226 -19.00 4.68 4.21
C VAL A 226 -19.09 6.11 4.77
N ARG A 227 -18.89 7.12 3.92
CA ARG A 227 -19.00 8.54 4.31
C ARG A 227 -20.42 8.94 4.72
N ALA A 228 -21.43 8.32 4.08
CA ALA A 228 -22.84 8.51 4.41
C ALA A 228 -23.28 7.72 5.66
N GLY A 229 -22.40 6.90 6.26
CA GLY A 229 -22.72 6.01 7.36
C GLY A 229 -23.60 4.82 6.97
N GLN A 230 -23.72 4.55 5.67
CA GLN A 230 -24.51 3.45 5.12
C GLN A 230 -23.70 2.15 5.13
N VAL A 231 -23.57 1.57 6.31
CA VAL A 231 -22.83 0.32 6.55
C VAL A 231 -23.77 -0.72 7.15
N ALA A 232 -23.73 -1.93 6.63
CA ALA A 232 -24.66 -3.00 7.04
C ALA A 232 -24.15 -3.77 8.27
N ARG A 233 -22.83 -3.95 8.39
CA ARG A 233 -22.24 -4.76 9.45
C ARG A 233 -21.93 -3.94 10.69
N ASP A 234 -22.26 -4.47 11.87
CA ASP A 234 -21.97 -3.82 13.16
C ASP A 234 -20.46 -3.61 13.37
N TYR A 235 -19.64 -4.56 12.90
CA TYR A 235 -18.18 -4.40 12.94
C TYR A 235 -17.71 -3.19 12.15
N THR A 236 -18.22 -3.00 10.92
CA THR A 236 -17.90 -1.83 10.09
C THR A 236 -18.34 -0.54 10.77
N ARG A 237 -19.53 -0.56 11.42
CA ARG A 237 -20.05 0.59 12.18
C ARG A 237 -19.15 0.91 13.37
N THR A 238 -18.65 -0.12 14.07
CA THR A 238 -17.71 0.05 15.19
C THR A 238 -16.39 0.68 14.71
N LEU A 239 -15.83 0.20 13.59
CA LEU A 239 -14.63 0.80 13.00
C LEU A 239 -14.84 2.26 12.57
N LEU A 240 -16.02 2.57 12.03
CA LEU A 240 -16.36 3.94 11.63
C LEU A 240 -16.43 4.88 12.84
N ASN A 241 -17.08 4.45 13.92
CA ASN A 241 -17.21 5.23 15.16
C ASN A 241 -15.87 5.41 15.88
N ALA A 242 -14.99 4.41 15.84
CA ALA A 242 -13.64 4.49 16.43
C ALA A 242 -12.73 5.51 15.68
N THR A 243 -13.12 5.90 14.48
CA THR A 243 -12.39 6.85 13.65
C THR A 243 -12.90 8.28 13.90
N GLU A 244 -12.85 8.79 15.13
CA GLU A 244 -13.33 10.13 15.52
C GLU A 244 -12.73 11.31 14.72
N GLY A 245 -11.75 11.07 13.88
CA GLY A 245 -11.10 12.06 13.00
C GLY A 245 -11.68 12.16 11.58
N TYR A 246 -12.66 11.33 11.20
CA TYR A 246 -13.18 11.26 9.82
C TYR A 246 -13.69 12.61 9.28
N ARG A 247 -14.41 13.40 10.10
CA ARG A 247 -14.91 14.73 9.72
C ARG A 247 -13.85 15.84 9.72
N ARG A 248 -12.70 15.64 10.40
CA ARG A 248 -11.64 16.68 10.49
C ARG A 248 -10.67 16.65 9.29
N LEU A 249 -10.46 15.53 8.65
CA LEU A 249 -9.58 15.46 7.46
C LEU A 249 -10.19 16.18 6.25
N ASP A 250 -11.49 16.12 6.06
CA ASP A 250 -12.17 16.86 4.98
C ASP A 250 -12.03 18.39 5.15
N THR A 251 -11.94 18.88 6.39
CA THR A 251 -11.81 20.33 6.68
C THR A 251 -10.37 20.84 6.52
N VAL A 252 -9.36 20.02 6.80
CA VAL A 252 -7.93 20.41 6.70
C VAL A 252 -7.44 20.39 5.25
N VAL A 253 -8.01 19.53 4.41
CA VAL A 253 -7.62 19.37 3.01
C VAL A 253 -8.32 20.35 2.06
N ALA A 254 -9.41 20.97 2.51
CA ALA A 254 -10.21 21.92 1.70
C ALA A 254 -9.66 23.34 1.67
N THR A 255 -8.59 23.67 2.41
CA THR A 255 -8.00 25.02 2.36
C THR A 255 -6.89 25.05 1.30
N PRO A 256 -7.10 25.68 0.13
CA PRO A 256 -6.01 25.94 -0.79
C PRO A 256 -5.04 26.91 -0.13
N ALA A 257 -3.75 26.56 -0.13
CA ALA A 257 -2.71 27.52 0.20
C ALA A 257 -2.78 28.68 -0.82
N ASN A 258 -3.07 29.87 -0.30
CA ASN A 258 -2.87 31.14 -1.03
C ASN A 258 -1.39 31.33 -1.38
#